data_c659ebfdef2b0e8a5a669e70cfe3d366
#
_entry.id   c659ebfdef2b0e8a5a669e70cfe3d366
#
_cell.length_a   1.000
_cell.length_b   1.000
_cell.length_c   1.000
_cell.angle_alpha   90.00
_cell.angle_beta   90.00
_cell.angle_gamma   90.00
#
_symmetry.space_group_name_H-M   'P 1'
#
loop_
_entity.id
_entity.type
_entity.pdbx_description
1 polymer ?
#
loop_
_entity_poly.entity_id
_entity_poly.type
_entity_poly.pdbx_seq_one_letter_code
_entity_poly.pdbx_strand_id
1 'polypeptide(L)'
;MNYLWEVMLKLREQGLSERTVRYQMPHDFSAYMELSMPYLNQESIEEHSEVEVNPYYRFYNIFKDFFRPDLEEFPKLRENLFHLIFHMLAQNDALSGMTREEYYKKLLYEDFMEDAFGSDAREAIALFGRDEREFILSGLLKQYETGSSLDIFKDMMEALITNNIVYHSNQNSFEILVYIGWKKDKSLADKMRFLIKMFVELPYHVEIYYEYHFGIMGLEETMSMDEIILC
;
A
#
# COMPACT_ATOMS: atom_id res chain seq x y z
N MET A 1 4.09 22.29 12.01
CA MET A 1 4.36 22.02 10.57
C MET A 1 5.18 23.16 10.01
N ASN A 2 6.28 22.86 9.33
CA ASN A 2 7.18 23.86 8.79
C ASN A 2 7.19 23.88 7.25
N TYR A 3 6.84 22.75 6.66
CA TYR A 3 6.91 22.51 5.22
C TYR A 3 5.59 22.06 4.63
N LEU A 4 5.42 22.33 3.35
CA LEU A 4 4.21 21.99 2.57
C LEU A 4 3.88 20.49 2.61
N TRP A 5 4.88 19.61 2.53
CA TRP A 5 4.69 18.15 2.58
C TRP A 5 4.19 17.64 3.96
N GLU A 6 4.51 18.36 5.05
CA GLU A 6 4.01 17.99 6.39
C GLU A 6 2.50 18.17 6.50
N VAL A 7 1.93 19.15 5.79
CA VAL A 7 0.48 19.35 5.70
C VAL A 7 -0.18 18.09 5.11
N MET A 8 0.39 17.56 4.01
CA MET A 8 -0.13 16.35 3.37
C MET A 8 -0.05 15.11 4.27
N LEU A 9 1.06 14.95 4.99
CA LEU A 9 1.22 13.82 5.93
C LEU A 9 0.20 13.92 7.08
N LYS A 10 0.00 15.11 7.65
CA LYS A 10 -0.97 15.33 8.72
C LYS A 10 -2.40 15.04 8.29
N LEU A 11 -2.79 15.47 7.09
CA LEU A 11 -4.11 15.15 6.54
C LEU A 11 -4.31 13.63 6.41
N ARG A 12 -3.30 12.92 5.91
CA ARG A 12 -3.32 11.45 5.80
C ARG A 12 -3.40 10.76 7.17
N GLU A 13 -2.62 11.20 8.15
CA GLU A 13 -2.67 10.69 9.53
C GLU A 13 -4.06 10.86 10.15
N GLN A 14 -4.76 11.96 9.85
CA GLN A 14 -6.10 12.25 10.33
C GLN A 14 -7.22 11.58 9.51
N GLY A 15 -6.89 10.91 8.40
CA GLY A 15 -7.86 10.34 7.48
C GLY A 15 -8.69 11.37 6.71
N LEU A 16 -8.22 12.62 6.63
CA LEU A 16 -8.85 13.70 5.90
C LEU A 16 -8.46 13.70 4.43
N SER A 17 -9.38 14.10 3.57
CA SER A 17 -9.08 14.25 2.15
C SER A 17 -8.13 15.43 1.93
N GLU A 18 -7.11 15.24 1.13
CA GLU A 18 -6.17 16.31 0.74
C GLU A 18 -6.88 17.50 0.05
N ARG A 19 -8.08 17.27 -0.51
CA ARG A 19 -8.90 18.31 -1.15
C ARG A 19 -9.63 19.24 -0.17
N THR A 20 -9.61 18.93 1.11
CA THR A 20 -10.29 19.75 2.13
C THR A 20 -9.52 21.02 2.52
N VAL A 21 -8.23 21.07 2.23
CA VAL A 21 -7.38 22.22 2.53
C VAL A 21 -7.27 23.15 1.32
N ARG A 22 -7.37 24.45 1.55
CA ARG A 22 -7.14 25.49 0.54
C ARG A 22 -5.80 26.18 0.79
N TYR A 23 -4.92 26.16 -0.20
CA TYR A 23 -3.66 26.90 -0.15
C TYR A 23 -3.86 28.33 -0.64
N GLN A 24 -3.35 29.29 0.12
CA GLN A 24 -3.39 30.70 -0.20
C GLN A 24 -2.07 31.40 0.03
N MET A 25 -1.89 32.54 -0.63
CA MET A 25 -0.70 33.37 -0.49
C MET A 25 -0.82 34.18 0.81
N PRO A 26 0.23 34.23 1.67
CA PRO A 26 0.21 35.02 2.87
C PRO A 26 0.24 36.52 2.56
N HIS A 27 -0.30 37.33 3.46
CA HIS A 27 -0.21 38.78 3.37
C HIS A 27 1.24 39.26 3.63
N ASP A 28 1.90 38.64 4.59
CA ASP A 28 3.28 38.99 4.98
C ASP A 28 4.19 37.77 4.71
N PHE A 29 5.28 38.03 3.99
CA PHE A 29 6.28 37.02 3.65
C PHE A 29 7.42 36.98 4.66
N SER A 30 7.66 35.82 5.25
CA SER A 30 8.86 35.53 6.00
C SER A 30 9.93 34.91 5.12
N ALA A 31 11.15 35.45 5.15
CA ALA A 31 12.28 34.86 4.39
C ALA A 31 12.71 33.47 4.90
N TYR A 32 12.25 33.07 6.09
CA TYR A 32 12.75 31.89 6.80
C TYR A 32 11.68 30.75 6.93
N MET A 33 10.48 30.96 6.45
CA MET A 33 9.39 30.00 6.63
C MET A 33 8.62 29.78 5.35
N GLU A 34 8.28 28.52 5.11
CA GLU A 34 7.39 28.12 4.01
C GLU A 34 5.92 28.27 4.38
N LEU A 35 5.54 27.86 5.59
CA LEU A 35 4.19 28.04 6.12
C LEU A 35 4.16 29.24 7.08
N SER A 36 3.05 29.97 7.11
CA SER A 36 2.85 31.10 8.03
C SER A 36 2.82 30.67 9.50
N MET A 37 3.16 31.60 10.39
CA MET A 37 3.24 31.40 11.85
C MET A 37 2.07 30.63 12.48
N PRO A 38 0.80 30.83 12.10
CA PRO A 38 -0.33 30.12 12.71
C PRO A 38 -0.24 28.59 12.59
N TYR A 39 0.49 28.08 11.58
CA TYR A 39 0.61 26.65 11.29
C TYR A 39 1.86 26.01 11.88
N LEU A 40 2.78 26.81 12.43
CA LEU A 40 3.94 26.30 13.15
C LEU A 40 3.49 25.57 14.42
N ASN A 41 4.00 24.35 14.62
CA ASN A 41 3.70 23.51 15.78
C ASN A 41 2.23 23.08 15.95
N GLN A 42 1.38 23.23 14.92
CA GLN A 42 0.06 22.61 14.95
C GLN A 42 0.18 21.08 14.84
N GLU A 43 -0.53 20.37 15.70
CA GLU A 43 -0.61 18.90 15.70
C GLU A 43 -1.72 18.38 14.80
N SER A 44 -2.74 19.18 14.53
CA SER A 44 -3.89 18.78 13.69
C SER A 44 -4.28 19.89 12.72
N ILE A 45 -4.91 19.51 11.63
CA ILE A 45 -5.46 20.40 10.60
C ILE A 45 -6.97 20.26 10.65
N GLU A 46 -7.69 21.38 10.66
CA GLU A 46 -9.15 21.39 10.59
C GLU A 46 -9.61 21.20 9.15
N GLU A 47 -10.75 20.54 8.96
CA GLU A 47 -11.38 20.46 7.65
C GLU A 47 -11.69 21.86 7.10
N HIS A 48 -11.48 22.05 5.82
CA HIS A 48 -11.67 23.33 5.12
C HIS A 48 -10.77 24.47 5.61
N SER A 49 -9.64 24.15 6.23
CA SER A 49 -8.67 25.17 6.62
C SER A 49 -7.99 25.82 5.42
N GLU A 50 -7.72 27.12 5.54
CA GLU A 50 -6.93 27.88 4.57
C GLU A 50 -5.50 27.91 5.07
N VAL A 51 -4.57 27.31 4.33
CA VAL A 51 -3.15 27.23 4.68
C VAL A 51 -2.36 28.25 3.87
N GLU A 52 -1.72 29.18 4.57
CA GLU A 52 -0.87 30.18 3.95
C GLU A 52 0.52 29.63 3.66
N VAL A 53 0.94 29.70 2.40
CA VAL A 53 2.23 29.18 1.91
C VAL A 53 3.02 30.29 1.25
N ASN A 54 4.28 30.45 1.65
CA ASN A 54 5.20 31.39 1.04
C ASN A 54 5.79 30.78 -0.25
N PRO A 55 5.41 31.31 -1.43
CA PRO A 55 5.87 30.79 -2.72
C PRO A 55 7.36 31.01 -2.98
N TYR A 56 7.98 31.93 -2.25
CA TYR A 56 9.37 32.34 -2.46
C TYR A 56 10.38 31.54 -1.64
N TYR A 57 9.96 30.85 -0.59
CA TYR A 57 10.90 30.15 0.30
C TYR A 57 11.73 29.10 -0.44
N ARG A 58 11.08 28.20 -1.22
CA ARG A 58 11.78 27.18 -2.02
C ARG A 58 11.73 27.43 -3.52
N PHE A 59 10.74 28.16 -3.99
CA PHE A 59 10.41 28.26 -5.41
C PHE A 59 10.58 29.67 -5.97
N TYR A 60 11.44 30.49 -5.37
CA TYR A 60 11.66 31.90 -5.77
C TYR A 60 11.89 32.05 -7.26
N ASN A 61 12.79 31.28 -7.84
CA ASN A 61 13.13 31.40 -9.27
C ASN A 61 11.96 31.08 -10.22
N ILE A 62 10.98 30.31 -9.75
CA ILE A 62 9.81 29.95 -10.53
C ILE A 62 8.71 30.99 -10.39
N PHE A 63 8.49 31.48 -9.15
CA PHE A 63 7.30 32.29 -8.85
C PHE A 63 7.55 33.78 -8.66
N LYS A 64 8.81 34.25 -8.68
CA LYS A 64 9.18 35.66 -8.45
C LYS A 64 8.44 36.66 -9.36
N ASP A 65 8.09 36.26 -10.60
CA ASP A 65 7.39 37.10 -11.55
C ASP A 65 5.89 36.80 -11.63
N PHE A 66 5.46 35.63 -11.15
CA PHE A 66 4.10 35.14 -11.30
C PHE A 66 3.18 35.50 -10.13
N PHE A 67 3.66 35.36 -8.90
CA PHE A 67 2.89 35.62 -7.68
C PHE A 67 3.34 36.91 -6.96
N ARG A 68 3.75 37.93 -7.71
CA ARG A 68 4.16 39.21 -7.11
C ARG A 68 3.02 39.82 -6.29
N PRO A 69 3.33 40.35 -5.06
CA PRO A 69 2.32 40.95 -4.18
C PRO A 69 1.67 42.20 -4.77
N ASP A 70 2.43 42.93 -5.63
CA ASP A 70 2.03 44.21 -6.27
C ASP A 70 1.15 44.01 -7.50
N LEU A 71 0.89 42.78 -7.94
CA LEU A 71 -0.01 42.50 -9.07
C LEU A 71 -1.45 42.39 -8.59
N GLU A 72 -2.27 43.37 -8.95
CA GLU A 72 -3.70 43.39 -8.64
C GLU A 72 -4.60 42.80 -9.75
N GLU A 73 -4.02 42.46 -10.91
CA GLU A 73 -4.76 41.92 -12.03
C GLU A 73 -5.25 40.49 -11.76
N PHE A 74 -6.54 40.24 -12.08
CA PHE A 74 -7.19 38.94 -12.00
C PHE A 74 -7.04 38.21 -10.65
N PRO A 75 -7.41 38.82 -9.50
CA PRO A 75 -7.16 38.26 -8.16
C PRO A 75 -7.73 36.85 -7.98
N LYS A 76 -8.98 36.61 -8.37
CA LYS A 76 -9.61 35.27 -8.27
C LYS A 76 -8.92 34.20 -9.11
N LEU A 77 -8.41 34.55 -10.29
CA LEU A 77 -7.66 33.63 -11.14
C LEU A 77 -6.35 33.25 -10.46
N ARG A 78 -5.65 34.25 -9.92
CA ARG A 78 -4.38 34.04 -9.21
C ARG A 78 -4.53 33.18 -7.95
N GLU A 79 -5.56 33.43 -7.15
CA GLU A 79 -5.89 32.61 -5.97
C GLU A 79 -6.15 31.13 -6.35
N ASN A 80 -6.95 30.91 -7.39
CA ASN A 80 -7.25 29.54 -7.82
C ASN A 80 -6.04 28.84 -8.44
N LEU A 81 -5.23 29.55 -9.21
CA LEU A 81 -3.96 29.03 -9.73
C LEU A 81 -2.97 28.73 -8.62
N PHE A 82 -2.84 29.60 -7.63
CA PHE A 82 -2.01 29.37 -6.45
C PHE A 82 -2.42 28.09 -5.75
N HIS A 83 -3.69 27.98 -5.42
CA HIS A 83 -4.26 26.78 -4.79
C HIS A 83 -3.94 25.50 -5.59
N LEU A 84 -4.20 25.50 -6.90
CA LEU A 84 -3.95 24.34 -7.76
C LEU A 84 -2.46 23.96 -7.80
N ILE A 85 -1.60 24.95 -8.02
CA ILE A 85 -0.14 24.74 -8.14
C ILE A 85 0.41 24.21 -6.82
N PHE A 86 0.02 24.80 -5.68
CA PHE A 86 0.54 24.34 -4.37
C PHE A 86 -0.02 22.98 -3.95
N HIS A 87 -1.22 22.60 -4.40
CA HIS A 87 -1.68 21.22 -4.27
C HIS A 87 -0.79 20.24 -5.04
N MET A 88 -0.46 20.56 -6.29
CA MET A 88 0.43 19.71 -7.10
C MET A 88 1.84 19.62 -6.49
N LEU A 89 2.38 20.75 -5.98
CA LEU A 89 3.68 20.75 -5.33
C LEU A 89 3.68 19.97 -4.03
N ALA A 90 2.63 20.08 -3.20
CA ALA A 90 2.48 19.32 -1.98
C ALA A 90 2.44 17.81 -2.25
N GLN A 91 1.70 17.39 -3.26
CA GLN A 91 1.66 15.99 -3.69
C GLN A 91 3.03 15.51 -4.19
N ASN A 92 3.67 16.31 -5.03
CA ASN A 92 5.01 15.99 -5.53
C ASN A 92 6.04 15.89 -4.41
N ASP A 93 5.99 16.79 -3.44
CA ASP A 93 6.86 16.74 -2.25
C ASP A 93 6.61 15.48 -1.40
N ALA A 94 5.33 15.13 -1.18
CA ALA A 94 4.95 13.94 -0.42
C ALA A 94 5.37 12.64 -1.12
N LEU A 95 5.55 12.66 -2.43
CA LEU A 95 6.05 11.53 -3.23
C LEU A 95 7.57 11.60 -3.45
N SER A 96 8.20 12.71 -3.07
CA SER A 96 9.65 12.89 -3.24
C SER A 96 10.43 11.88 -2.39
N GLY A 97 11.33 11.15 -3.05
CA GLY A 97 12.09 10.07 -2.42
C GLY A 97 11.47 8.69 -2.51
N MET A 98 10.22 8.55 -2.96
CA MET A 98 9.65 7.23 -3.28
C MET A 98 10.35 6.61 -4.49
N THR A 99 10.67 5.34 -4.39
CA THR A 99 11.12 4.56 -5.54
C THR A 99 9.94 4.29 -6.48
N ARG A 100 10.26 3.95 -7.74
CA ARG A 100 9.23 3.54 -8.72
C ARG A 100 8.44 2.33 -8.23
N GLU A 101 9.10 1.39 -7.58
CA GLU A 101 8.49 0.19 -7.01
C GLU A 101 7.48 0.54 -5.90
N GLU A 102 7.85 1.42 -4.95
CA GLU A 102 6.96 1.87 -3.88
C GLU A 102 5.73 2.61 -4.42
N TYR A 103 5.91 3.41 -5.48
CA TYR A 103 4.79 4.06 -6.14
C TYR A 103 3.81 3.06 -6.76
N TYR A 104 4.31 2.02 -7.44
CA TYR A 104 3.46 0.97 -7.99
C TYR A 104 2.78 0.12 -6.91
N LYS A 105 3.46 -0.20 -5.80
CA LYS A 105 2.84 -0.85 -4.64
C LYS A 105 1.68 -0.02 -4.09
N LYS A 106 1.85 1.30 -4.00
CA LYS A 106 0.78 2.21 -3.57
C LYS A 106 -0.43 2.14 -4.50
N LEU A 107 -0.22 2.22 -5.82
CA LEU A 107 -1.31 2.09 -6.80
C LEU A 107 -2.02 0.74 -6.70
N LEU A 108 -1.26 -0.36 -6.61
CA LEU A 108 -1.86 -1.69 -6.43
C LEU A 108 -2.68 -1.80 -5.14
N TYR A 109 -2.23 -1.17 -4.06
CA TYR A 109 -3.00 -1.15 -2.82
C TYR A 109 -4.30 -0.33 -2.96
N GLU A 110 -4.26 0.80 -3.67
CA GLU A 110 -5.45 1.58 -4.01
C GLU A 110 -6.43 0.75 -4.85
N ASP A 111 -5.95 -0.01 -5.85
CA ASP A 111 -6.76 -0.94 -6.66
C ASP A 111 -7.44 -2.02 -5.79
N PHE A 112 -6.77 -2.55 -4.75
CA PHE A 112 -7.41 -3.46 -3.79
C PHE A 112 -8.53 -2.78 -3.02
N MET A 113 -8.34 -1.52 -2.59
CA MET A 113 -9.34 -0.78 -1.83
C MET A 113 -10.54 -0.37 -2.70
N GLU A 114 -10.35 -0.18 -4.00
CA GLU A 114 -11.38 0.13 -4.99
C GLU A 114 -12.08 -1.12 -5.58
N ASP A 115 -11.85 -2.29 -5.00
CA ASP A 115 -12.43 -3.58 -5.44
C ASP A 115 -12.02 -4.03 -6.86
N ALA A 116 -10.92 -3.53 -7.43
CA ALA A 116 -10.45 -3.93 -8.75
C ALA A 116 -10.12 -5.45 -8.83
N PHE A 117 -9.70 -6.05 -7.70
CA PHE A 117 -9.48 -7.49 -7.55
C PHE A 117 -10.70 -8.25 -6.96
N GLY A 118 -11.81 -7.52 -6.74
CA GLY A 118 -13.04 -8.03 -6.11
C GLY A 118 -13.08 -7.82 -4.59
N SER A 119 -14.29 -7.74 -4.03
CA SER A 119 -14.54 -7.48 -2.61
C SER A 119 -13.87 -8.50 -1.69
N ASP A 120 -13.85 -9.78 -2.09
CA ASP A 120 -13.20 -10.85 -1.34
C ASP A 120 -11.69 -10.60 -1.18
N ALA A 121 -11.04 -10.05 -2.21
CA ALA A 121 -9.61 -9.75 -2.18
C ALA A 121 -9.31 -8.56 -1.26
N ARG A 122 -10.17 -7.53 -1.24
CA ARG A 122 -10.07 -6.41 -0.31
C ARG A 122 -10.22 -6.86 1.15
N GLU A 123 -11.20 -7.70 1.45
CA GLU A 123 -11.38 -8.24 2.80
C GLU A 123 -10.21 -9.12 3.22
N ALA A 124 -9.71 -9.94 2.30
CA ALA A 124 -8.62 -10.86 2.59
C ALA A 124 -7.28 -10.16 2.80
N ILE A 125 -6.94 -9.12 2.02
CA ILE A 125 -5.69 -8.36 2.21
C ILE A 125 -5.65 -7.62 3.56
N ALA A 126 -6.82 -7.28 4.12
CA ALA A 126 -6.93 -6.67 5.44
C ALA A 126 -6.54 -7.61 6.59
N LEU A 127 -6.55 -8.94 6.37
CA LEU A 127 -6.11 -9.95 7.35
C LEU A 127 -4.59 -9.96 7.57
N PHE A 128 -3.84 -9.34 6.65
CA PHE A 128 -2.38 -9.29 6.72
C PHE A 128 -1.91 -8.02 7.43
N GLY A 129 -0.81 -8.12 8.17
CA GLY A 129 -0.12 -6.98 8.78
C GLY A 129 0.47 -6.03 7.71
N ARG A 130 0.99 -4.88 8.14
CA ARG A 130 1.56 -3.88 7.22
C ARG A 130 2.72 -4.45 6.40
N ASP A 131 3.66 -5.12 7.07
CA ASP A 131 4.86 -5.66 6.43
C ASP A 131 4.51 -6.85 5.52
N GLU A 132 3.55 -7.70 5.96
CA GLU A 132 3.03 -8.80 5.14
C GLU A 132 2.35 -8.28 3.86
N ARG A 133 1.56 -7.21 3.96
CA ARG A 133 0.92 -6.56 2.79
C ARG A 133 1.94 -6.00 1.82
N GLU A 134 2.98 -5.35 2.34
CA GLU A 134 4.05 -4.80 1.50
C GLU A 134 4.78 -5.91 0.74
N PHE A 135 5.00 -7.05 1.38
CA PHE A 135 5.58 -8.22 0.75
C PHE A 135 4.67 -8.82 -0.33
N ILE A 136 3.36 -8.93 -0.09
CA ILE A 136 2.36 -9.36 -1.07
C ILE A 136 2.37 -8.46 -2.30
N LEU A 137 2.39 -7.14 -2.10
CA LEU A 137 2.43 -6.17 -3.20
C LEU A 137 3.72 -6.28 -4.01
N SER A 138 4.87 -6.54 -3.37
CA SER A 138 6.14 -6.83 -4.07
C SER A 138 6.04 -8.09 -4.92
N GLY A 139 5.44 -9.15 -4.39
CA GLY A 139 5.21 -10.40 -5.11
C GLY A 139 4.31 -10.22 -6.33
N LEU A 140 3.25 -9.42 -6.21
CA LEU A 140 2.37 -9.09 -7.33
C LEU A 140 3.11 -8.29 -8.41
N LEU A 141 3.93 -7.30 -8.03
CA LEU A 141 4.75 -6.57 -8.99
C LEU A 141 5.71 -7.49 -9.73
N LYS A 142 6.39 -8.38 -9.01
CA LYS A 142 7.27 -9.41 -9.61
C LYS A 142 6.49 -10.29 -10.58
N GLN A 143 5.27 -10.67 -10.24
CA GLN A 143 4.38 -11.45 -11.10
C GLN A 143 4.00 -10.70 -12.38
N TYR A 144 3.70 -9.41 -12.31
CA TYR A 144 3.43 -8.57 -13.49
C TYR A 144 4.67 -8.42 -14.40
N GLU A 145 5.86 -8.39 -13.83
CA GLU A 145 7.11 -8.25 -14.59
C GLU A 145 7.58 -9.55 -15.24
N THR A 146 7.43 -10.68 -14.53
CA THR A 146 8.02 -11.97 -14.94
C THR A 146 7.01 -13.00 -15.42
N GLY A 147 5.72 -12.74 -15.25
CA GLY A 147 4.65 -13.72 -15.35
C GLY A 147 4.47 -14.49 -14.04
N SER A 148 3.37 -15.21 -13.90
CA SER A 148 3.13 -16.05 -12.73
C SER A 148 4.13 -17.20 -12.69
N SER A 149 4.60 -17.54 -11.52
CA SER A 149 5.44 -18.70 -11.33
C SER A 149 5.20 -19.36 -9.98
N LEU A 150 5.37 -20.67 -9.96
CA LEU A 150 5.32 -21.46 -8.73
C LEU A 150 6.38 -20.97 -7.70
N ASP A 151 7.49 -20.43 -8.18
CA ASP A 151 8.55 -19.92 -7.32
C ASP A 151 8.09 -18.68 -6.55
N ILE A 152 7.33 -17.77 -7.19
CA ILE A 152 6.73 -16.62 -6.47
C ILE A 152 5.75 -17.10 -5.40
N PHE A 153 4.91 -18.09 -5.71
CA PHE A 153 4.01 -18.67 -4.72
C PHE A 153 4.77 -19.28 -3.53
N LYS A 154 5.86 -20.02 -3.79
CA LYS A 154 6.73 -20.57 -2.72
C LYS A 154 7.36 -19.47 -1.88
N ASP A 155 7.89 -18.41 -2.51
CA ASP A 155 8.45 -17.25 -1.81
C ASP A 155 7.39 -16.61 -0.89
N MET A 156 6.14 -16.46 -1.37
CA MET A 156 5.03 -15.93 -0.59
C MET A 156 4.67 -16.83 0.59
N MET A 157 4.62 -18.14 0.37
CA MET A 157 4.35 -19.10 1.42
C MET A 157 5.42 -19.08 2.51
N GLU A 158 6.71 -19.08 2.14
CA GLU A 158 7.83 -19.05 3.08
C GLU A 158 7.82 -17.77 3.94
N ALA A 159 7.51 -16.63 3.33
CA ALA A 159 7.53 -15.34 4.04
C ALA A 159 6.31 -15.10 4.94
N LEU A 160 5.12 -15.56 4.52
CA LEU A 160 3.86 -15.17 5.15
C LEU A 160 3.27 -16.23 6.06
N ILE A 161 3.57 -17.49 5.81
CA ILE A 161 3.04 -18.63 6.58
C ILE A 161 4.21 -19.37 7.23
N THR A 162 4.34 -19.25 8.52
CA THR A 162 5.40 -19.97 9.24
C THR A 162 5.12 -21.48 9.30
N ASN A 163 6.16 -22.29 9.27
CA ASN A 163 6.08 -23.76 9.36
C ASN A 163 5.24 -24.36 8.22
N ASN A 164 5.61 -24.07 6.98
CA ASN A 164 5.01 -24.64 5.80
C ASN A 164 6.04 -25.37 4.93
N ILE A 165 5.55 -26.30 4.10
CA ILE A 165 6.33 -26.95 3.06
C ILE A 165 5.45 -27.04 1.82
N VAL A 166 5.98 -26.63 0.67
CA VAL A 166 5.27 -26.66 -0.61
C VAL A 166 5.95 -27.70 -1.52
N TYR A 167 5.21 -28.73 -1.88
CA TYR A 167 5.63 -29.75 -2.83
C TYR A 167 4.95 -29.56 -4.19
N HIS A 168 5.69 -29.83 -5.21
CA HIS A 168 5.15 -30.01 -6.55
C HIS A 168 5.16 -31.49 -6.88
N SER A 169 3.99 -32.04 -7.23
CA SER A 169 3.87 -33.48 -7.49
C SER A 169 4.67 -33.89 -8.73
N ASN A 170 5.49 -34.93 -8.58
CA ASN A 170 6.21 -35.51 -9.71
C ASN A 170 5.32 -36.41 -10.59
N GLN A 171 4.21 -36.89 -10.06
CA GLN A 171 3.27 -37.76 -10.76
C GLN A 171 2.26 -36.97 -11.59
N ASN A 172 1.80 -35.85 -11.04
CA ASN A 172 0.85 -34.97 -11.69
C ASN A 172 1.43 -33.55 -11.78
N SER A 173 1.83 -33.13 -12.96
CA SER A 173 2.51 -31.85 -13.20
C SER A 173 1.71 -30.61 -12.80
N PHE A 174 0.40 -30.75 -12.52
CA PHE A 174 -0.48 -29.66 -12.16
C PHE A 174 -0.97 -29.72 -10.70
N GLU A 175 -0.35 -30.54 -9.89
CA GLU A 175 -0.72 -30.73 -8.49
C GLU A 175 0.35 -30.14 -7.56
N ILE A 176 -0.09 -29.28 -6.63
CA ILE A 176 0.73 -28.66 -5.61
C ILE A 176 0.18 -29.08 -4.26
N LEU A 177 1.06 -29.61 -3.41
CA LEU A 177 0.73 -30.04 -2.05
C LEU A 177 1.37 -29.06 -1.07
N VAL A 178 0.54 -28.51 -0.18
CA VAL A 178 0.98 -27.57 0.84
C VAL A 178 0.72 -28.16 2.22
N TYR A 179 1.77 -28.34 3.00
CA TYR A 179 1.69 -28.74 4.40
C TYR A 179 1.91 -27.54 5.31
N ILE A 180 1.01 -27.35 6.26
CA ILE A 180 1.09 -26.28 7.27
C ILE A 180 1.06 -26.92 8.64
N GLY A 181 2.15 -26.74 9.43
CA GLY A 181 2.29 -27.35 10.75
C GLY A 181 1.42 -26.71 11.85
N TRP A 182 0.37 -26.01 11.49
CA TRP A 182 -0.58 -25.38 12.39
C TRP A 182 -1.98 -25.98 12.22
N LYS A 183 -2.74 -25.96 13.32
CA LYS A 183 -4.17 -26.34 13.26
C LYS A 183 -4.91 -25.40 12.31
N LYS A 184 -5.86 -25.98 11.58
CA LYS A 184 -6.72 -25.22 10.69
C LYS A 184 -7.54 -24.19 11.49
N ASP A 185 -7.28 -22.92 11.25
CA ASP A 185 -8.06 -21.79 11.76
C ASP A 185 -8.69 -21.04 10.59
N LYS A 186 -9.81 -20.36 10.86
CA LYS A 186 -10.53 -19.60 9.83
C LYS A 186 -9.64 -18.52 9.19
N SER A 187 -8.89 -17.77 10.01
CA SER A 187 -8.00 -16.72 9.53
C SER A 187 -6.92 -17.27 8.61
N LEU A 188 -6.29 -18.39 9.01
CA LEU A 188 -5.27 -19.07 8.22
C LEU A 188 -5.86 -19.60 6.89
N ALA A 189 -7.05 -20.18 6.94
CA ALA A 189 -7.72 -20.69 5.74
C ALA A 189 -8.07 -19.57 4.75
N ASP A 190 -8.51 -18.41 5.25
CA ASP A 190 -8.83 -17.25 4.41
C ASP A 190 -7.55 -16.61 3.83
N LYS A 191 -6.45 -16.51 4.60
CA LYS A 191 -5.12 -16.12 4.11
C LYS A 191 -4.63 -17.06 3.00
N MET A 192 -4.74 -18.39 3.21
CA MET A 192 -4.34 -19.40 2.21
C MET A 192 -5.14 -19.29 0.93
N ARG A 193 -6.46 -19.13 1.04
CA ARG A 193 -7.35 -18.96 -0.13
C ARG A 193 -6.96 -17.72 -0.94
N PHE A 194 -6.62 -16.63 -0.26
CA PHE A 194 -6.14 -15.41 -0.91
C PHE A 194 -4.82 -15.64 -1.66
N LEU A 195 -3.81 -16.24 -1.01
CA LEU A 195 -2.51 -16.50 -1.63
C LEU A 195 -2.62 -17.40 -2.85
N ILE A 196 -3.42 -18.47 -2.76
CA ILE A 196 -3.67 -19.37 -3.90
C ILE A 196 -4.34 -18.60 -5.05
N LYS A 197 -5.41 -17.83 -4.75
CA LYS A 197 -6.14 -17.06 -5.77
C LYS A 197 -5.26 -16.04 -6.48
N MET A 198 -4.29 -15.43 -5.79
CA MET A 198 -3.47 -14.35 -6.33
C MET A 198 -2.21 -14.85 -7.04
N PHE A 199 -1.60 -15.95 -6.58
CA PHE A 199 -0.26 -16.35 -7.01
C PHE A 199 -0.19 -17.71 -7.72
N VAL A 200 -1.25 -18.50 -7.69
CA VAL A 200 -1.28 -19.80 -8.38
C VAL A 200 -2.02 -19.68 -9.70
N GLU A 201 -1.35 -20.08 -10.77
CA GLU A 201 -1.92 -20.10 -12.13
C GLU A 201 -2.89 -21.29 -12.34
N LEU A 202 -3.81 -21.11 -13.24
CA LEU A 202 -4.49 -22.22 -13.87
C LEU A 202 -3.52 -22.95 -14.83
N PRO A 203 -3.46 -24.29 -14.88
CA PRO A 203 -4.40 -25.27 -14.32
C PRO A 203 -3.98 -25.91 -12.98
N TYR A 204 -3.11 -25.31 -12.19
CA TYR A 204 -2.63 -25.91 -10.94
C TYR A 204 -3.78 -26.13 -9.94
N HIS A 205 -3.80 -27.30 -9.36
CA HIS A 205 -4.67 -27.67 -8.23
C HIS A 205 -3.83 -27.70 -6.95
N VAL A 206 -4.28 -27.00 -5.90
CA VAL A 206 -3.57 -26.92 -4.63
C VAL A 206 -4.35 -27.68 -3.57
N GLU A 207 -3.72 -28.67 -2.95
CA GLU A 207 -4.22 -29.38 -1.78
C GLU A 207 -3.49 -28.91 -0.54
N ILE A 208 -4.22 -28.65 0.55
CA ILE A 208 -3.66 -28.13 1.80
C ILE A 208 -3.91 -29.12 2.92
N TYR A 209 -2.82 -29.49 3.59
CA TYR A 209 -2.82 -30.35 4.76
C TYR A 209 -2.39 -29.55 5.98
N TYR A 210 -3.10 -29.73 7.08
CA TYR A 210 -2.89 -29.01 8.33
C TYR A 210 -2.41 -29.95 9.42
N GLU A 211 -1.62 -29.41 10.38
CA GLU A 211 -1.21 -30.01 11.63
C GLU A 211 -0.13 -31.10 11.48
N TYR A 212 -0.35 -32.11 10.65
CA TYR A 212 0.56 -33.25 10.50
C TYR A 212 1.11 -33.33 9.09
N HIS A 213 2.43 -33.48 8.97
CA HIS A 213 3.10 -33.68 7.69
C HIS A 213 3.14 -35.15 7.26
N PHE A 214 3.31 -36.04 8.26
CA PHE A 214 3.32 -37.50 8.05
C PHE A 214 2.44 -38.21 9.08
N GLY A 215 1.79 -39.30 8.66
CA GLY A 215 1.11 -40.18 9.58
C GLY A 215 2.11 -40.90 10.49
N ILE A 216 1.83 -40.96 11.79
CA ILE A 216 2.61 -41.69 12.77
C ILE A 216 1.89 -43.02 13.02
N MET A 217 2.58 -44.13 12.74
CA MET A 217 1.99 -45.45 12.99
C MET A 217 1.61 -45.61 14.47
N GLY A 218 0.35 -45.95 14.73
CA GLY A 218 -0.22 -46.14 16.06
C GLY A 218 -0.95 -44.93 16.65
N LEU A 219 -1.03 -43.80 15.91
CA LEU A 219 -1.85 -42.65 16.25
C LEU A 219 -2.99 -42.50 15.18
N GLU A 220 -4.20 -42.87 15.53
CA GLU A 220 -5.35 -42.77 14.63
C GLU A 220 -5.62 -41.34 14.14
N GLU A 221 -5.29 -40.35 14.97
CA GLU A 221 -5.44 -38.92 14.65
C GLU A 221 -4.55 -38.44 13.51
N THR A 222 -3.44 -39.16 13.23
CA THR A 222 -2.45 -38.78 12.19
C THR A 222 -2.49 -39.72 10.97
N MET A 223 -3.30 -40.78 11.01
CA MET A 223 -3.37 -41.83 9.99
C MET A 223 -4.76 -41.89 9.30
N SER A 224 -5.47 -40.79 9.23
CA SER A 224 -6.72 -40.76 8.45
C SER A 224 -6.37 -40.88 6.96
N MET A 225 -7.01 -41.81 6.26
CA MET A 225 -6.71 -42.11 4.86
C MET A 225 -6.97 -40.90 3.92
N ASP A 226 -7.78 -39.95 4.35
CA ASP A 226 -8.16 -38.74 3.59
C ASP A 226 -7.17 -37.59 3.80
N GLU A 227 -6.21 -37.72 4.73
CA GLU A 227 -5.27 -36.67 5.12
C GLU A 227 -3.79 -37.04 4.94
N ILE A 228 -3.51 -38.27 4.49
CA ILE A 228 -2.16 -38.77 4.29
C ILE A 228 -1.92 -39.05 2.81
N ILE A 229 -0.96 -38.34 2.25
CA ILE A 229 -0.39 -38.69 0.94
C ILE A 229 0.86 -39.54 1.20
N LEU A 230 0.83 -40.75 0.74
CA LEU A 230 2.00 -41.60 0.61
C LEU A 230 2.71 -41.23 -0.69
N CYS A 231 3.79 -40.47 -0.59
CA CYS A 231 4.69 -40.20 -1.72
C CYS A 231 5.76 -41.27 -1.80
#